data_c42332dc183ec5ee656c36a9576aeae7
#
_entry.id   c42332dc183ec5ee656c36a9576aeae7
#
_cell.length_a   1.000
_cell.length_b   1.000
_cell.length_c   1.000
_cell.angle_alpha   90.00
_cell.angle_beta   90.00
_cell.angle_gamma   90.00
#
_symmetry.space_group_name_H-M   'P 1'
#
loop_
_entity.id
_entity.type
_entity.pdbx_description
1 polymer ?
#
loop_
_entity_poly.entity_id
_entity_poly.type
_entity_poly.pdbx_seq_one_letter_code
_entity_poly.pdbx_strand_id
1 'polypeptide(L)'
;LNSNKMDNPWQTLAIRQQYDSPWICTEEHDVINPAGKQSIYSKVCFKNIAVAIIPLTENYETYLVGQFRYPTQSYEWEVCEGGCPLGTSPVETAKRELIEECGITAKIFTEVLHMQLSNAATDEVSYTFVARNLTLGKSNPEETEQLTIKKVPFAEVFKMAMNGQIKDGLSVASIFKVQLLIEKGLI
;
A
#
# COMPACT_ATOMS: atom_id res chain seq x y z
N LEU A 1 26.52 -1.05 -3.60
CA LEU A 1 26.36 -2.34 -4.27
C LEU A 1 26.30 -2.05 -5.77
N ASN A 2 27.33 -2.47 -6.53
CA ASN A 2 27.29 -2.40 -7.99
C ASN A 2 26.16 -3.29 -8.47
N SER A 3 25.11 -2.69 -9.04
CA SER A 3 24.07 -3.44 -9.73
C SER A 3 24.65 -3.96 -11.05
N ASN A 4 25.25 -5.13 -11.03
CA ASN A 4 25.35 -5.91 -12.25
C ASN A 4 23.89 -6.13 -12.69
N LYS A 5 23.48 -5.46 -13.77
CA LYS A 5 22.17 -5.65 -14.38
C LYS A 5 22.15 -7.11 -14.86
N MET A 6 21.57 -8.00 -14.06
CA MET A 6 21.36 -9.39 -14.48
C MET A 6 20.34 -9.39 -15.61
N ASP A 7 20.66 -10.09 -16.68
CA ASP A 7 19.73 -10.24 -17.80
C ASP A 7 18.50 -11.04 -17.36
N ASN A 8 17.34 -10.68 -17.89
CA ASN A 8 16.12 -11.41 -17.61
C ASN A 8 16.22 -12.82 -18.24
N PRO A 9 16.20 -13.90 -17.42
CA PRO A 9 16.30 -15.25 -17.94
C PRO A 9 14.99 -15.78 -18.56
N TRP A 10 13.89 -15.02 -18.46
CA TRP A 10 12.60 -15.36 -19.04
C TRP A 10 12.46 -14.76 -20.43
N GLN A 11 11.91 -15.51 -21.38
CA GLN A 11 11.52 -15.01 -22.68
C GLN A 11 10.00 -15.12 -22.83
N THR A 12 9.33 -14.00 -23.05
CA THR A 12 7.89 -13.98 -23.35
C THR A 12 7.68 -14.25 -24.84
N LEU A 13 6.85 -15.24 -25.16
CA LEU A 13 6.48 -15.64 -26.51
C LEU A 13 5.17 -15.03 -26.97
N ALA A 14 4.16 -15.04 -26.07
CA ALA A 14 2.84 -14.46 -26.30
C ALA A 14 2.20 -14.03 -24.99
N ILE A 15 1.29 -13.06 -25.08
CA ILE A 15 0.48 -12.57 -23.95
C ILE A 15 -0.98 -12.63 -24.35
N ARG A 16 -1.81 -13.19 -23.48
CA ARG A 16 -3.27 -13.26 -23.61
C ARG A 16 -3.92 -12.64 -22.38
N GLN A 17 -4.68 -11.57 -22.58
CA GLN A 17 -5.51 -11.00 -21.53
C GLN A 17 -6.72 -11.91 -21.30
N GLN A 18 -6.95 -12.32 -20.05
CA GLN A 18 -8.03 -13.23 -19.65
C GLN A 18 -9.21 -12.50 -19.01
N TYR A 19 -8.93 -11.41 -18.30
CA TYR A 19 -9.92 -10.60 -17.59
C TYR A 19 -9.48 -9.13 -17.57
N ASP A 20 -10.44 -8.22 -17.57
CA ASP A 20 -10.22 -6.77 -17.44
C ASP A 20 -11.32 -6.11 -16.64
N SER A 21 -10.93 -5.25 -15.70
CA SER A 21 -11.81 -4.42 -14.88
C SER A 21 -11.19 -3.03 -14.68
N PRO A 22 -11.91 -2.07 -14.05
CA PRO A 22 -11.31 -0.77 -13.71
C PRO A 22 -10.09 -0.84 -12.78
N TRP A 23 -9.93 -1.92 -11.99
CA TRP A 23 -8.89 -2.04 -10.96
C TRP A 23 -7.73 -2.96 -11.34
N ILE A 24 -8.04 -4.08 -11.98
CA ILE A 24 -7.06 -5.12 -12.34
C ILE A 24 -7.32 -5.67 -13.73
N CYS A 25 -6.27 -6.23 -14.33
CA CYS A 25 -6.42 -7.22 -15.40
C CYS A 25 -5.68 -8.52 -15.02
N THR A 26 -6.03 -9.63 -15.69
CA THR A 26 -5.24 -10.87 -15.60
C THR A 26 -4.71 -11.22 -16.97
N GLU A 27 -3.45 -11.65 -17.01
CA GLU A 27 -2.75 -12.05 -18.21
C GLU A 27 -2.20 -13.47 -18.06
N GLU A 28 -2.24 -14.21 -19.15
CA GLU A 28 -1.55 -15.49 -19.31
C GLU A 28 -0.46 -15.32 -20.35
N HIS A 29 0.78 -15.61 -19.98
CA HIS A 29 1.96 -15.49 -20.83
C HIS A 29 2.49 -16.86 -21.20
N ASP A 30 2.66 -17.13 -22.51
CA ASP A 30 3.50 -18.23 -22.95
C ASP A 30 4.97 -17.79 -22.84
N VAL A 31 5.77 -18.55 -22.14
CA VAL A 31 7.13 -18.17 -21.84
C VAL A 31 8.12 -19.32 -22.06
N ILE A 32 9.40 -18.96 -22.30
CA ILE A 32 10.53 -19.85 -22.04
C ILE A 32 11.02 -19.52 -20.64
N ASN A 33 11.02 -20.51 -19.77
CA ASN A 33 11.48 -20.36 -18.38
C ASN A 33 13.02 -20.39 -18.29
N PRO A 34 13.63 -20.07 -17.14
CA PRO A 34 15.09 -20.05 -16.98
C PRO A 34 15.79 -21.38 -17.27
N ALA A 35 15.07 -22.51 -17.28
CA ALA A 35 15.60 -23.81 -17.65
C ALA A 35 15.52 -24.08 -19.17
N GLY A 36 15.09 -23.09 -19.98
CA GLY A 36 14.96 -23.22 -21.44
C GLY A 36 13.72 -23.99 -21.90
N LYS A 37 12.73 -24.21 -21.02
CA LYS A 37 11.52 -24.97 -21.34
C LYS A 37 10.33 -24.04 -21.54
N GLN A 38 9.43 -24.40 -22.45
CA GLN A 38 8.15 -23.74 -22.59
C GLN A 38 7.29 -23.97 -21.35
N SER A 39 6.63 -22.92 -20.89
CA SER A 39 5.70 -22.94 -19.76
C SER A 39 4.70 -21.77 -19.86
N ILE A 40 3.74 -21.75 -18.94
CA ILE A 40 2.77 -20.66 -18.81
C ILE A 40 3.11 -19.90 -17.53
N TYR A 41 3.02 -18.57 -17.59
CA TYR A 41 3.08 -17.68 -16.43
C TYR A 41 1.79 -16.86 -16.36
N SER A 42 1.07 -16.94 -15.25
CA SER A 42 -0.13 -16.14 -15.02
C SER A 42 0.20 -14.94 -14.14
N LYS A 43 -0.30 -13.76 -14.50
CA LYS A 43 -0.02 -12.50 -13.85
C LYS A 43 -1.32 -11.72 -13.58
N VAL A 44 -1.42 -11.09 -12.43
CA VAL A 44 -2.41 -10.04 -12.15
C VAL A 44 -1.74 -8.70 -12.33
N CYS A 45 -2.34 -7.83 -13.15
CA CYS A 45 -1.85 -6.48 -13.39
C CYS A 45 -2.73 -5.49 -12.64
N PHE A 46 -2.14 -4.66 -11.81
CA PHE A 46 -2.84 -3.60 -11.10
C PHE A 46 -2.86 -2.30 -11.90
N LYS A 47 -4.01 -1.64 -11.95
CA LYS A 47 -4.18 -0.36 -12.68
C LYS A 47 -3.90 0.85 -11.80
N ASN A 48 -3.64 0.62 -10.51
CA ASN A 48 -3.26 1.64 -9.54
C ASN A 48 -2.01 1.20 -8.77
N ILE A 49 -1.28 2.18 -8.25
CA ILE A 49 -0.25 2.01 -7.24
C ILE A 49 -0.95 2.10 -5.88
N ALA A 50 -0.63 1.24 -4.93
CA ALA A 50 -1.13 1.35 -3.56
C ALA A 50 -0.37 2.44 -2.81
N VAL A 51 -1.07 3.29 -2.07
CA VAL A 51 -0.48 4.36 -1.27
C VAL A 51 -0.97 4.24 0.16
N ALA A 52 -0.05 4.12 1.11
CA ALA A 52 -0.33 4.12 2.55
C ALA A 52 0.15 5.40 3.20
N ILE A 53 -0.61 5.91 4.16
CA ILE A 53 -0.29 7.13 4.89
C ILE A 53 -0.36 6.87 6.40
N ILE A 54 0.70 7.24 7.10
CA ILE A 54 0.72 7.28 8.56
C ILE A 54 0.77 8.74 9.00
N PRO A 55 -0.40 9.34 9.31
CA PRO A 55 -0.45 10.66 9.93
C PRO A 55 0.07 10.54 11.36
N LEU A 56 1.18 11.21 11.67
CA LEU A 56 1.85 11.08 12.95
C LEU A 56 1.91 12.43 13.65
N THR A 57 1.28 12.52 14.83
CA THR A 57 1.31 13.71 15.69
C THR A 57 2.67 13.89 16.38
N GLU A 58 2.91 15.05 16.96
CA GLU A 58 4.13 15.32 17.75
C GLU A 58 4.25 14.39 18.98
N ASN A 59 3.10 13.92 19.51
CA ASN A 59 3.05 12.98 20.63
C ASN A 59 3.07 11.52 20.20
N TYR A 60 3.43 11.23 18.94
CA TYR A 60 3.43 9.87 18.38
C TYR A 60 2.07 9.16 18.49
N GLU A 61 0.99 9.88 18.21
CA GLU A 61 -0.32 9.30 17.97
C GLU A 61 -0.58 9.23 16.46
N THR A 62 -1.33 8.24 16.01
CA THR A 62 -1.74 8.08 14.60
C THR A 62 -3.22 7.79 14.50
N TYR A 63 -3.71 7.60 13.28
CA TYR A 63 -5.10 7.30 12.99
C TYR A 63 -5.18 6.00 12.23
N LEU A 64 -6.05 5.10 12.67
CA LEU A 64 -6.40 3.87 11.97
C LEU A 64 -7.75 4.04 11.31
N VAL A 65 -7.88 3.39 10.18
CA VAL A 65 -9.12 3.27 9.40
C VAL A 65 -9.66 1.86 9.59
N GLY A 66 -10.89 1.74 10.03
CA GLY A 66 -11.59 0.46 10.18
C GLY A 66 -12.67 0.32 9.11
N GLN A 67 -12.67 -0.79 8.40
CA GLN A 67 -13.67 -1.08 7.36
C GLN A 67 -13.89 -2.58 7.18
N PHE A 68 -15.01 -2.94 6.55
CA PHE A 68 -15.28 -4.31 6.15
C PHE A 68 -14.66 -4.58 4.77
N ARG A 69 -13.69 -5.49 4.70
CA ARG A 69 -13.06 -5.88 3.44
C ARG A 69 -13.81 -7.02 2.77
N TYR A 70 -14.41 -6.74 1.62
CA TYR A 70 -15.20 -7.72 0.87
C TYR A 70 -14.43 -9.01 0.51
N PRO A 71 -13.17 -8.97 0.03
CA PRO A 71 -12.46 -10.19 -0.35
C PRO A 71 -12.19 -11.13 0.82
N THR A 72 -11.90 -10.60 2.01
CA THR A 72 -11.58 -11.38 3.21
C THR A 72 -12.80 -11.65 4.09
N GLN A 73 -13.96 -11.03 3.77
CA GLN A 73 -15.22 -11.11 4.52
C GLN A 73 -15.02 -10.81 6.01
N SER A 74 -14.17 -9.83 6.34
CA SER A 74 -13.82 -9.45 7.71
C SER A 74 -13.74 -7.94 7.89
N TYR A 75 -14.00 -7.50 9.13
CA TYR A 75 -13.73 -6.12 9.52
C TYR A 75 -12.27 -5.99 9.91
N GLU A 76 -11.55 -5.10 9.24
CA GLU A 76 -10.11 -4.92 9.42
C GLU A 76 -9.78 -3.50 9.89
N TRP A 77 -8.70 -3.37 10.67
CA TRP A 77 -8.06 -2.10 10.99
C TRP A 77 -6.80 -1.96 10.18
N GLU A 78 -6.65 -0.81 9.52
CA GLU A 78 -5.57 -0.52 8.58
C GLU A 78 -5.03 0.89 8.82
N VAL A 79 -3.90 1.22 8.24
CA VAL A 79 -3.50 2.63 8.08
C VAL A 79 -4.37 3.28 7.01
N CYS A 80 -4.37 4.61 6.88
CA CYS A 80 -5.02 5.28 5.75
C CYS A 80 -4.38 4.80 4.43
N GLU A 81 -5.18 4.32 3.47
CA GLU A 81 -4.70 3.74 2.23
C GLU A 81 -5.59 4.11 1.05
N GLY A 82 -4.99 4.24 -0.14
CA GLY A 82 -5.77 4.48 -1.33
C GLY A 82 -5.05 4.16 -2.64
N GLY A 83 -5.81 4.21 -3.72
CA GLY A 83 -5.34 3.92 -5.06
C GLY A 83 -4.81 5.15 -5.78
N CYS A 84 -3.57 5.09 -6.26
CA CYS A 84 -2.95 6.11 -7.10
C CYS A 84 -2.99 5.65 -8.56
N PRO A 85 -3.74 6.30 -9.45
CA PRO A 85 -3.76 5.95 -10.86
C PRO A 85 -2.36 5.99 -11.47
N LEU A 86 -2.07 5.01 -12.33
CA LEU A 86 -0.77 4.94 -13.00
C LEU A 86 -0.44 6.25 -13.75
N GLY A 87 0.79 6.73 -13.59
CA GLY A 87 1.24 7.98 -14.19
C GLY A 87 0.90 9.23 -13.40
N THR A 88 0.25 9.11 -12.25
CA THR A 88 0.00 10.21 -11.31
C THR A 88 0.99 10.19 -10.15
N SER A 89 0.95 11.22 -9.31
CA SER A 89 1.91 11.37 -8.20
C SER A 89 1.42 10.65 -6.93
N PRO A 90 2.15 9.66 -6.39
CA PRO A 90 1.78 9.00 -5.14
C PRO A 90 1.63 9.97 -3.96
N VAL A 91 2.43 11.02 -3.86
CA VAL A 91 2.31 12.00 -2.76
C VAL A 91 1.05 12.85 -2.88
N GLU A 92 0.59 13.17 -4.09
CA GLU A 92 -0.69 13.90 -4.27
C GLU A 92 -1.88 12.99 -3.93
N THR A 93 -1.80 11.70 -4.28
CA THR A 93 -2.77 10.70 -3.81
C THR A 93 -2.75 10.62 -2.29
N ALA A 94 -1.59 10.53 -1.65
CA ALA A 94 -1.49 10.51 -0.19
C ALA A 94 -2.18 11.71 0.48
N LYS A 95 -2.04 12.90 -0.09
CA LYS A 95 -2.73 14.11 0.41
C LYS A 95 -4.25 14.01 0.27
N ARG A 96 -4.72 13.53 -0.87
CA ARG A 96 -6.16 13.37 -1.17
C ARG A 96 -6.78 12.34 -0.24
N GLU A 97 -6.22 11.12 -0.16
CA GLU A 97 -6.74 10.02 0.67
C GLU A 97 -6.78 10.38 2.15
N LEU A 98 -5.74 11.04 2.65
CA LEU A 98 -5.70 11.48 4.06
C LEU A 98 -6.85 12.45 4.40
N ILE A 99 -7.26 13.29 3.45
CA ILE A 99 -8.41 14.18 3.61
C ILE A 99 -9.72 13.40 3.51
N GLU A 100 -9.86 12.57 2.47
CA GLU A 100 -11.10 11.84 2.17
C GLU A 100 -11.44 10.86 3.29
N GLU A 101 -10.53 9.99 3.68
CA GLU A 101 -10.74 8.99 4.72
C GLU A 101 -10.72 9.59 6.13
N CYS A 102 -9.66 10.32 6.48
CA CYS A 102 -9.42 10.73 7.86
C CYS A 102 -9.87 12.17 8.17
N GLY A 103 -10.17 13.00 7.17
CA GLY A 103 -10.43 14.42 7.36
C GLY A 103 -9.19 15.20 7.82
N ILE A 104 -7.99 14.74 7.48
CA ILE A 104 -6.73 15.33 7.95
C ILE A 104 -5.96 15.92 6.78
N THR A 105 -5.46 17.14 6.97
CA THR A 105 -4.43 17.72 6.11
C THR A 105 -3.08 17.73 6.83
N ALA A 106 -1.98 17.70 6.09
CA ALA A 106 -0.63 17.75 6.64
C ALA A 106 0.26 18.67 5.80
N LYS A 107 1.27 19.29 6.44
CA LYS A 107 2.21 20.16 5.74
C LYS A 107 3.39 19.39 5.14
N ILE A 108 3.76 18.27 5.75
CA ILE A 108 4.95 17.49 5.39
C ILE A 108 4.51 16.05 5.07
N PHE A 109 4.95 15.55 3.93
CA PHE A 109 4.83 14.14 3.55
C PHE A 109 6.24 13.63 3.24
N THR A 110 6.66 12.61 3.99
CA THR A 110 7.96 11.96 3.79
C THR A 110 7.75 10.53 3.33
N GLU A 111 8.21 10.19 2.13
CA GLU A 111 8.24 8.81 1.67
C GLU A 111 9.20 8.01 2.54
N VAL A 112 8.73 6.91 3.09
CA VAL A 112 9.51 6.06 4.02
C VAL A 112 9.64 4.62 3.55
N LEU A 113 8.79 4.18 2.63
CA LEU A 113 8.81 2.82 2.12
C LEU A 113 8.29 2.78 0.67
N HIS A 114 8.97 2.00 -0.16
CA HIS A 114 8.53 1.58 -1.48
C HIS A 114 8.70 0.06 -1.56
N MET A 115 7.65 -0.67 -1.92
CA MET A 115 7.70 -2.14 -1.92
C MET A 115 6.82 -2.74 -3.01
N GLN A 116 7.05 -4.01 -3.29
CA GLN A 116 6.20 -4.88 -4.10
C GLN A 116 5.40 -5.77 -3.16
N LEU A 117 4.07 -5.81 -3.30
CA LEU A 117 3.20 -6.53 -2.37
C LEU A 117 3.18 -8.04 -2.62
N SER A 118 3.18 -8.47 -3.89
CA SER A 118 3.17 -9.90 -4.25
C SER A 118 3.91 -10.14 -5.57
N ASN A 119 5.21 -9.92 -5.59
CA ASN A 119 6.06 -9.90 -6.79
C ASN A 119 6.19 -11.22 -7.56
N ALA A 120 5.68 -12.32 -7.01
CA ALA A 120 5.63 -13.61 -7.71
C ALA A 120 4.40 -13.76 -8.61
N ALA A 121 3.33 -13.01 -8.36
CA ALA A 121 2.05 -13.19 -9.06
C ALA A 121 1.47 -11.88 -9.59
N THR A 122 1.93 -10.74 -9.10
CA THR A 122 1.39 -9.42 -9.46
C THR A 122 2.49 -8.43 -9.77
N ASP A 123 2.14 -7.31 -10.42
CA ASP A 123 3.00 -6.15 -10.59
C ASP A 123 2.65 -5.01 -9.61
N GLU A 124 1.88 -5.32 -8.59
CA GLU A 124 1.47 -4.33 -7.60
C GLU A 124 2.66 -3.75 -6.85
N VAL A 125 2.74 -2.43 -6.85
CA VAL A 125 3.73 -1.66 -6.07
C VAL A 125 3.02 -0.73 -5.11
N SER A 126 3.70 -0.38 -4.03
CA SER A 126 3.16 0.52 -3.02
C SER A 126 4.18 1.53 -2.53
N TYR A 127 3.67 2.68 -2.08
CA TYR A 127 4.43 3.72 -1.40
C TYR A 127 3.82 4.01 -0.04
N THR A 128 4.65 4.24 0.96
CA THR A 128 4.21 4.69 2.29
C THR A 128 4.77 6.07 2.60
N PHE A 129 3.89 6.95 3.05
CA PHE A 129 4.23 8.29 3.51
C PHE A 129 3.94 8.47 5.00
N VAL A 130 4.86 9.09 5.71
CA VAL A 130 4.58 9.68 7.03
C VAL A 130 4.15 11.13 6.80
N ALA A 131 2.97 11.48 7.33
CA ALA A 131 2.43 12.83 7.27
C ALA A 131 2.59 13.53 8.62
N ARG A 132 3.14 14.75 8.62
CA ARG A 132 3.42 15.55 9.81
C ARG A 132 2.83 16.96 9.72
N ASN A 133 2.75 17.65 10.87
CA ASN A 133 2.12 18.96 11.01
C ASN A 133 0.67 18.93 10.57
N LEU A 134 -0.09 18.07 11.28
CA LEU A 134 -1.46 17.72 10.96
C LEU A 134 -2.44 18.84 11.33
N THR A 135 -3.47 19.01 10.51
CA THR A 135 -4.64 19.85 10.81
C THR A 135 -5.89 18.99 10.62
N LEU A 136 -6.74 18.93 11.63
CA LEU A 136 -7.98 18.17 11.61
C LEU A 136 -9.09 18.94 10.88
N GLY A 137 -9.86 18.23 10.09
CA GLY A 137 -11.04 18.71 9.35
C GLY A 137 -12.17 17.68 9.39
N LYS A 138 -12.95 17.65 8.33
CA LYS A 138 -14.02 16.67 8.15
C LYS A 138 -13.60 15.67 7.07
N SER A 139 -13.84 14.39 7.33
CA SER A 139 -13.71 13.34 6.32
C SER A 139 -14.84 13.40 5.30
N ASN A 140 -14.57 12.93 4.08
CA ASN A 140 -15.53 12.81 3.00
C ASN A 140 -15.22 11.55 2.19
N PRO A 141 -15.42 10.35 2.80
CA PRO A 141 -15.11 9.09 2.15
C PRO A 141 -15.99 8.87 0.90
N GLU A 142 -15.57 7.97 0.03
CA GLU A 142 -16.34 7.58 -1.15
C GLU A 142 -17.63 6.85 -0.75
N GLU A 143 -18.64 6.83 -1.64
CA GLU A 143 -19.97 6.20 -1.37
C GLU A 143 -19.86 4.70 -1.03
N THR A 144 -18.83 4.04 -1.50
CA THR A 144 -18.56 2.60 -1.24
C THR A 144 -17.86 2.34 0.09
N GLU A 145 -17.47 3.39 0.81
CA GLU A 145 -16.67 3.32 2.02
C GLU A 145 -17.46 3.67 3.27
N GLN A 146 -17.66 2.69 4.12
CA GLN A 146 -18.19 2.90 5.47
C GLN A 146 -17.04 2.81 6.47
N LEU A 147 -16.35 3.93 6.69
CA LEU A 147 -15.13 4.00 7.47
C LEU A 147 -15.38 4.36 8.94
N THR A 148 -14.60 3.75 9.82
CA THR A 148 -14.48 4.15 11.22
C THR A 148 -13.05 4.64 11.48
N ILE A 149 -12.90 5.88 11.93
CA ILE A 149 -11.58 6.45 12.22
C ILE A 149 -11.31 6.41 13.72
N LYS A 150 -10.14 5.89 14.08
CA LYS A 150 -9.71 5.78 15.47
C LYS A 150 -8.32 6.38 15.65
N LYS A 151 -8.22 7.40 16.51
CA LYS A 151 -6.94 7.94 16.96
C LYS A 151 -6.33 7.04 18.03
N VAL A 152 -5.08 6.60 17.85
CA VAL A 152 -4.42 5.61 18.70
C VAL A 152 -2.95 6.00 18.92
N PRO A 153 -2.36 5.81 20.11
CA PRO A 153 -0.92 5.90 20.28
C PRO A 153 -0.19 4.95 19.33
N PHE A 154 0.88 5.42 18.67
CA PHE A 154 1.58 4.61 17.66
C PHE A 154 2.15 3.31 18.25
N ALA A 155 2.61 3.34 19.50
CA ALA A 155 3.05 2.15 20.22
C ALA A 155 1.96 1.07 20.38
N GLU A 156 0.69 1.48 20.47
CA GLU A 156 -0.45 0.55 20.49
C GLU A 156 -0.69 -0.04 19.10
N VAL A 157 -0.65 0.78 18.05
CA VAL A 157 -0.76 0.33 16.66
C VAL A 157 0.34 -0.68 16.33
N PHE A 158 1.57 -0.43 16.76
CA PHE A 158 2.68 -1.37 16.61
C PHE A 158 2.39 -2.72 17.30
N LYS A 159 1.84 -2.71 18.54
CA LYS A 159 1.41 -3.93 19.20
C LYS A 159 0.29 -4.66 18.46
N MET A 160 -0.67 -3.93 17.90
CA MET A 160 -1.76 -4.50 17.11
C MET A 160 -1.21 -5.22 15.86
N ALA A 161 -0.21 -4.65 15.19
CA ALA A 161 0.47 -5.31 14.07
C ALA A 161 1.25 -6.55 14.53
N MET A 162 2.01 -6.46 15.65
CA MET A 162 2.76 -7.57 16.21
C MET A 162 1.88 -8.76 16.63
N ASN A 163 0.66 -8.49 17.09
CA ASN A 163 -0.27 -9.51 17.59
C ASN A 163 -1.24 -10.03 16.51
N GLY A 164 -1.11 -9.58 15.26
CA GLY A 164 -1.98 -9.99 14.15
C GLY A 164 -3.41 -9.43 14.24
N GLN A 165 -3.63 -8.37 14.99
CA GLN A 165 -4.88 -7.61 15.01
C GLN A 165 -5.00 -6.68 13.79
N ILE A 166 -3.86 -6.23 13.25
CA ILE A 166 -3.73 -5.63 11.93
C ILE A 166 -3.08 -6.69 11.03
N LYS A 167 -3.74 -7.06 9.93
CA LYS A 167 -3.33 -8.17 9.06
C LYS A 167 -2.98 -7.73 7.66
N ASP A 168 -3.46 -6.56 7.24
CA ASP A 168 -3.11 -6.02 5.93
C ASP A 168 -1.60 -5.86 5.77
N GLY A 169 -1.06 -6.42 4.69
CA GLY A 169 0.40 -6.51 4.50
C GLY A 169 1.07 -5.15 4.33
N LEU A 170 0.42 -4.20 3.65
CA LEU A 170 0.93 -2.86 3.46
C LEU A 170 0.93 -2.08 4.78
N SER A 171 -0.15 -2.16 5.55
CA SER A 171 -0.27 -1.58 6.89
C SER A 171 0.80 -2.11 7.82
N VAL A 172 0.97 -3.44 7.89
CA VAL A 172 1.97 -4.09 8.78
C VAL A 172 3.38 -3.65 8.42
N ALA A 173 3.76 -3.69 7.14
CA ALA A 173 5.10 -3.28 6.70
C ALA A 173 5.35 -1.78 6.98
N SER A 174 4.35 -0.93 6.75
CA SER A 174 4.41 0.51 7.01
C SER A 174 4.59 0.80 8.49
N ILE A 175 3.82 0.14 9.35
CA ILE A 175 3.90 0.29 10.80
C ILE A 175 5.28 -0.12 11.31
N PHE A 176 5.81 -1.26 10.88
CA PHE A 176 7.14 -1.72 11.29
C PHE A 176 8.26 -0.79 10.82
N LYS A 177 8.14 -0.29 9.58
CA LYS A 177 9.10 0.70 9.06
C LYS A 177 9.11 1.97 9.89
N VAL A 178 7.92 2.51 10.20
CA VAL A 178 7.78 3.76 10.97
C VAL A 178 8.25 3.57 12.42
N GLN A 179 7.94 2.43 13.06
CA GLN A 179 8.45 2.12 14.40
C GLN A 179 9.98 2.15 14.44
N LEU A 180 10.63 1.51 13.46
CA LEU A 180 12.09 1.52 13.37
C LEU A 180 12.67 2.92 13.17
N LEU A 181 11.99 3.78 12.40
CA LEU A 181 12.43 5.18 12.19
C LEU A 181 12.29 6.00 13.47
N ILE A 182 11.20 5.81 14.22
CA ILE A 182 10.97 6.45 15.54
C ILE A 182 12.08 6.04 16.52
N GLU A 183 12.35 4.74 16.66
CA GLU A 183 13.39 4.22 17.56
C GLU A 183 14.79 4.74 17.25
N LYS A 184 15.05 5.04 15.97
CA LYS A 184 16.32 5.62 15.53
C LYS A 184 16.36 7.14 15.58
N GLY A 185 15.27 7.80 15.98
CA GLY A 185 15.16 9.26 15.99
C GLY A 185 15.28 9.90 14.60
N LEU A 186 14.81 9.20 13.55
CA LEU A 186 14.86 9.66 12.16
C LEU A 186 13.57 10.37 11.74
N ILE A 187 12.52 10.23 12.52
CA ILE A 187 11.22 10.93 12.37
C ILE A 187 10.62 11.24 13.74
#